data_21ac023b328e1d89f731c487bb5e820a
#
_entry.id   21ac023b328e1d89f731c487bb5e820a
#
_cell.length_a   1.000
_cell.length_b   1.000
_cell.length_c   1.000
_cell.angle_alpha   90.00
_cell.angle_beta   90.00
_cell.angle_gamma   90.00
#
_symmetry.space_group_name_H-M   'P 1'
#
loop_
_entity.id
_entity.type
_entity.pdbx_description
1 polymer ?
#
loop_
_entity_poly.entity_id
_entity_poly.type
_entity_poly.pdbx_seq_one_letter_code
_entity_poly.pdbx_strand_id
1 'polypeptide(L)'
;SQLLYTQGIDSIVLERQTRDYVLGRIRAGVLETGMVDLMRRAGVSDRMDREGFVHDGTLIATGDEQFRIDFADLTGSHVMIYGQTEVTRDLYDAREATGGAVLHECSAVKPHDLDSDAPYVTYIKDGKVERIDCDFVAGCDGFHGPSRQAIPLTVRREYEKVYPFGWLGI
;
A
#
# COMPACT_ATOMS: atom_id res chain seq x y z
N SER A 1 0.00 6.13 -6.59
CA SER A 1 -0.05 7.42 -7.30
C SER A 1 1.34 7.95 -7.64
N GLN A 2 2.36 7.81 -6.75
CA GLN A 2 3.70 8.34 -7.02
C GLN A 2 4.36 7.75 -8.28
N LEU A 3 4.23 6.44 -8.51
CA LEU A 3 4.71 5.81 -9.77
C LEU A 3 3.96 6.32 -11.01
N LEU A 4 2.68 6.63 -10.90
CA LEU A 4 1.92 7.23 -12.00
C LEU A 4 2.42 8.64 -12.30
N TYR A 5 2.66 9.41 -11.25
CA TYR A 5 3.24 10.76 -11.39
C TYR A 5 4.58 10.75 -12.14
N THR A 6 5.49 9.80 -11.85
CA THR A 6 6.77 9.70 -12.58
C THR A 6 6.61 9.36 -14.07
N GLN A 7 5.41 8.93 -14.48
CA GLN A 7 5.05 8.67 -15.88
C GLN A 7 4.17 9.77 -16.48
N GLY A 8 3.98 10.89 -15.78
CA GLY A 8 3.13 11.99 -16.23
C GLY A 8 1.62 11.69 -16.20
N ILE A 9 1.20 10.71 -15.39
CA ILE A 9 -0.21 10.33 -15.24
C ILE A 9 -0.76 10.92 -13.95
N ASP A 10 -1.78 11.75 -14.09
CA ASP A 10 -2.48 12.33 -12.96
C ASP A 10 -3.25 11.29 -12.15
N SER A 11 -3.27 11.47 -10.84
CA SER A 11 -4.00 10.55 -9.96
C SER A 11 -4.46 11.23 -8.68
N ILE A 12 -5.64 10.85 -8.22
CA ILE A 12 -6.21 11.27 -6.93
C ILE A 12 -6.26 10.04 -6.02
N VAL A 13 -5.78 10.18 -4.80
CA VAL A 13 -5.88 9.14 -3.77
C VAL A 13 -7.01 9.49 -2.81
N LEU A 14 -7.94 8.56 -2.59
CA LEU A 14 -8.97 8.66 -1.57
C LEU A 14 -8.58 7.79 -0.38
N GLU A 15 -8.38 8.41 0.78
CA GLU A 15 -8.07 7.72 2.05
C GLU A 15 -9.23 7.94 3.03
N ARG A 16 -9.66 6.86 3.68
CA ARG A 16 -10.76 6.90 4.64
C ARG A 16 -10.38 7.58 5.96
N GLN A 17 -9.14 7.48 6.35
CA GLN A 17 -8.65 7.96 7.64
C GLN A 17 -7.95 9.33 7.50
N THR A 18 -7.69 9.96 8.64
CA THR A 18 -6.82 11.13 8.68
C THR A 18 -5.36 10.75 8.39
N ARG A 19 -4.56 11.71 7.92
CA ARG A 19 -3.11 11.53 7.73
C ARG A 19 -2.42 11.05 9.01
N ASP A 20 -2.74 11.67 10.13
CA ASP A 20 -2.14 11.35 11.43
C ASP A 20 -2.49 9.92 11.89
N TYR A 21 -3.73 9.49 11.68
CA TYR A 21 -4.12 8.11 11.96
C TYR A 21 -3.32 7.11 11.13
N VAL A 22 -3.16 7.36 9.82
CA VAL A 22 -2.41 6.48 8.93
C VAL A 22 -0.95 6.38 9.35
N LEU A 23 -0.31 7.51 9.65
CA LEU A 23 1.08 7.58 10.08
C LEU A 23 1.30 7.11 11.54
N GLY A 24 0.26 7.14 12.37
CA GLY A 24 0.30 6.63 13.74
C GLY A 24 0.17 5.11 13.85
N ARG A 25 -0.19 4.42 12.78
CA ARG A 25 -0.33 2.96 12.79
C ARG A 25 1.01 2.28 12.56
N ILE A 26 1.51 1.63 13.61
CA ILE A 26 2.71 0.80 13.51
C ILE A 26 2.40 -0.44 12.67
N ARG A 27 3.25 -0.73 11.72
CA ARG A 27 3.20 -1.91 10.85
C ARG A 27 4.62 -2.46 10.69
N ALA A 28 4.70 -3.71 10.19
CA ALA A 28 5.97 -4.34 9.87
C ALA A 28 6.84 -3.46 8.97
N GLY A 29 8.14 -3.58 9.11
CA GLY A 29 9.13 -2.73 8.43
C GLY A 29 10.16 -3.53 7.67
N VAL A 30 9.81 -4.68 7.12
CA VAL A 30 10.71 -5.47 6.27
C VAL A 30 10.28 -5.30 4.82
N LEU A 31 11.14 -4.71 4.01
CA LEU A 31 10.94 -4.48 2.58
C LEU A 31 11.75 -5.50 1.78
N GLU A 32 11.09 -6.20 0.89
CA GLU A 32 11.74 -7.05 -0.09
C GLU A 32 12.43 -6.22 -1.17
N THR A 33 13.42 -6.79 -1.86
CA THR A 33 14.18 -6.15 -2.94
C THR A 33 13.26 -5.46 -3.96
N GLY A 34 12.17 -6.12 -4.37
CA GLY A 34 11.21 -5.54 -5.32
C GLY A 34 10.56 -4.25 -4.83
N MET A 35 10.26 -4.14 -3.52
CA MET A 35 9.72 -2.91 -2.94
C MET A 35 10.78 -1.81 -2.85
N VAL A 36 12.02 -2.17 -2.48
CA VAL A 36 13.16 -1.24 -2.47
C VAL A 36 13.38 -0.62 -3.85
N ASP A 37 13.37 -1.45 -4.89
CA ASP A 37 13.50 -0.99 -6.28
C ASP A 37 12.35 -0.11 -6.73
N LEU A 38 11.11 -0.40 -6.28
CA LEU A 38 9.96 0.46 -6.53
C LEU A 38 10.10 1.83 -5.87
N MET A 39 10.59 1.91 -4.64
CA MET A 39 10.87 3.18 -3.95
C MET A 39 11.91 4.01 -4.71
N ARG A 40 12.97 3.37 -5.20
CA ARG A 40 14.00 4.02 -6.04
C ARG A 40 13.41 4.53 -7.35
N ARG A 41 12.65 3.70 -8.06
CA ARG A 41 11.96 4.10 -9.29
C ARG A 41 10.93 5.21 -9.08
N ALA A 42 10.30 5.25 -7.94
CA ALA A 42 9.36 6.30 -7.56
C ALA A 42 10.05 7.61 -7.15
N GLY A 43 11.39 7.61 -7.01
CA GLY A 43 12.17 8.78 -6.58
C GLY A 43 11.96 9.16 -5.12
N VAL A 44 11.69 8.18 -4.25
CA VAL A 44 11.38 8.39 -2.82
C VAL A 44 12.23 7.50 -1.91
N SER A 45 13.41 7.12 -2.33
CA SER A 45 14.26 6.19 -1.60
C SER A 45 15.35 6.84 -0.75
N ASP A 46 15.62 8.14 -0.88
CA ASP A 46 16.79 8.80 -0.28
C ASP A 46 16.90 8.56 1.23
N ARG A 47 15.79 8.65 1.95
CA ARG A 47 15.77 8.41 3.40
C ARG A 47 15.88 6.92 3.71
N MET A 48 15.21 6.05 2.96
CA MET A 48 15.33 4.60 3.10
C MET A 48 16.77 4.13 2.83
N ASP A 49 17.44 4.62 1.79
CA ASP A 49 18.82 4.24 1.45
C ASP A 49 19.83 4.75 2.50
N ARG A 50 19.51 5.84 3.23
CA ARG A 50 20.38 6.41 4.27
C ARG A 50 20.13 5.81 5.67
N GLU A 51 18.89 5.51 6.01
CA GLU A 51 18.45 5.16 7.36
C GLU A 51 18.04 3.69 7.51
N GLY A 52 17.78 2.99 6.41
CA GLY A 52 17.39 1.59 6.42
C GLY A 52 18.57 0.67 6.72
N PHE A 53 18.27 -0.53 7.22
CA PHE A 53 19.25 -1.56 7.53
C PHE A 53 19.07 -2.76 6.59
N VAL A 54 20.14 -3.14 5.89
CA VAL A 54 20.16 -4.35 5.05
C VAL A 54 20.34 -5.58 5.91
N HIS A 55 19.50 -6.58 5.72
CA HIS A 55 19.58 -7.89 6.36
C HIS A 55 19.67 -9.01 5.32
N ASP A 56 20.69 -9.84 5.44
CA ASP A 56 20.99 -10.94 4.50
C ASP A 56 20.28 -12.24 4.87
N GLY A 57 19.50 -12.26 5.94
CA GLY A 57 18.82 -13.47 6.38
C GLY A 57 17.95 -13.28 7.61
N THR A 58 17.35 -14.38 8.04
CA THR A 58 16.52 -14.43 9.24
C THR A 58 16.89 -15.65 10.10
N LEU A 59 16.69 -15.53 11.40
CA LEU A 59 16.83 -16.64 12.34
C LEU A 59 15.45 -17.18 12.69
N ILE A 60 15.26 -18.47 12.49
CA ILE A 60 14.06 -19.19 12.94
C ILE A 60 14.39 -19.94 14.21
N ALA A 61 13.56 -19.77 15.24
CA ALA A 61 13.66 -20.49 16.50
C ALA A 61 12.36 -21.29 16.72
N THR A 62 12.50 -22.57 17.04
CA THR A 62 11.38 -23.45 17.38
C THR A 62 11.79 -24.41 18.48
N GLY A 63 11.14 -24.34 19.63
CA GLY A 63 11.58 -25.07 20.83
C GLY A 63 13.02 -24.71 21.20
N ASP A 64 13.86 -25.72 21.31
CA ASP A 64 15.29 -25.56 21.65
C ASP A 64 16.20 -25.47 20.40
N GLU A 65 15.62 -25.52 19.21
CA GLU A 65 16.37 -25.45 17.96
C GLU A 65 16.34 -24.05 17.36
N GLN A 66 17.46 -23.66 16.75
CA GLN A 66 17.60 -22.44 15.99
C GLN A 66 18.33 -22.72 14.69
N PHE A 67 17.85 -22.14 13.62
CA PHE A 67 18.52 -22.20 12.32
C PHE A 67 18.39 -20.87 11.59
N ARG A 68 19.43 -20.51 10.84
CA ARG A 68 19.45 -19.31 10.00
C ARG A 68 19.03 -19.68 8.58
N ILE A 69 18.16 -18.88 8.01
CA ILE A 69 17.91 -18.84 6.57
C ILE A 69 18.72 -17.67 6.02
N ASP A 70 19.71 -17.95 5.20
CA ASP A 70 20.55 -16.95 4.57
C ASP A 70 19.98 -16.61 3.21
N PHE A 71 19.43 -15.40 3.08
CA PHE A 71 18.80 -14.94 1.83
C PHE A 71 19.86 -14.68 0.76
N ALA A 72 20.99 -14.09 1.13
CA ALA A 72 22.05 -13.78 0.19
C ALA A 72 22.62 -15.05 -0.46
N ASP A 73 22.91 -16.07 0.33
CA ASP A 73 23.42 -17.36 -0.17
C ASP A 73 22.40 -18.11 -1.03
N LEU A 74 21.12 -18.08 -0.64
CA LEU A 74 20.07 -18.88 -1.30
C LEU A 74 19.53 -18.21 -2.57
N THR A 75 19.47 -16.87 -2.59
CA THR A 75 18.74 -16.13 -3.64
C THR A 75 19.57 -15.02 -4.30
N GLY A 76 20.73 -14.69 -3.75
CA GLY A 76 21.49 -13.50 -4.14
C GLY A 76 20.83 -12.17 -3.75
N SER A 77 19.80 -12.20 -2.89
CA SER A 77 19.02 -11.04 -2.51
C SER A 77 19.06 -10.81 -1.00
N HIS A 78 18.57 -9.66 -0.56
CA HIS A 78 18.49 -9.25 0.84
C HIS A 78 17.15 -8.55 1.09
N VAL A 79 16.86 -8.27 2.35
CA VAL A 79 15.72 -7.43 2.74
C VAL A 79 16.21 -6.13 3.37
N MET A 80 15.38 -5.10 3.29
CA MET A 80 15.64 -3.80 3.89
C MET A 80 14.71 -3.61 5.08
N ILE A 81 15.28 -3.35 6.23
CA ILE A 81 14.50 -2.95 7.42
C ILE A 81 14.26 -1.45 7.34
N TYR A 82 13.03 -1.10 7.01
CA TYR A 82 12.56 0.29 6.94
C TYR A 82 11.06 0.32 7.20
N GLY A 83 10.63 0.99 8.25
CA GLY A 83 9.25 0.95 8.72
C GLY A 83 8.22 1.32 7.66
N GLN A 84 7.12 0.58 7.55
CA GLN A 84 6.03 0.92 6.61
C GLN A 84 5.45 2.32 6.86
N THR A 85 5.48 2.80 8.11
CA THR A 85 5.11 4.17 8.46
C THR A 85 6.00 5.18 7.77
N GLU A 86 7.31 4.89 7.72
CA GLU A 86 8.30 5.77 7.08
C GLU A 86 8.16 5.75 5.56
N VAL A 87 7.94 4.57 4.96
CA VAL A 87 7.57 4.46 3.52
C VAL A 87 6.34 5.31 3.20
N THR A 88 5.31 5.22 4.04
CA THR A 88 4.08 5.99 3.84
C THR A 88 4.32 7.49 3.96
N ARG A 89 5.14 7.90 4.93
CA ARG A 89 5.54 9.31 5.11
C ARG A 89 6.27 9.85 3.89
N ASP A 90 7.28 9.10 3.40
CA ASP A 90 8.05 9.50 2.22
C ASP A 90 7.16 9.66 0.97
N LEU A 91 6.19 8.77 0.81
CA LEU A 91 5.21 8.85 -0.28
C LEU A 91 4.26 10.04 -0.12
N TYR A 92 3.80 10.35 1.09
CA TYR A 92 2.98 11.53 1.35
C TYR A 92 3.75 12.81 1.05
N ASP A 93 4.97 12.92 1.58
CA ASP A 93 5.82 14.09 1.41
C ASP A 93 6.14 14.33 -0.09
N ALA A 94 6.42 13.26 -0.84
CA ALA A 94 6.63 13.34 -2.28
C ALA A 94 5.38 13.80 -3.04
N ARG A 95 4.20 13.31 -2.66
CA ARG A 95 2.94 13.73 -3.29
C ARG A 95 2.59 15.18 -2.96
N GLU A 96 2.80 15.60 -1.73
CA GLU A 96 2.59 16.98 -1.29
C GLU A 96 3.54 17.94 -2.03
N ALA A 97 4.84 17.60 -2.12
CA ALA A 97 5.84 18.39 -2.82
C ALA A 97 5.51 18.59 -4.32
N THR A 98 4.78 17.68 -4.92
CA THR A 98 4.38 17.73 -6.34
C THR A 98 2.94 18.23 -6.56
N GLY A 99 2.25 18.68 -5.50
CA GLY A 99 0.86 19.10 -5.56
C GLY A 99 -0.14 17.96 -5.84
N GLY A 100 0.28 16.70 -5.63
CA GLY A 100 -0.57 15.53 -5.86
C GLY A 100 -1.71 15.41 -4.86
N ALA A 101 -2.92 15.18 -5.37
CA ALA A 101 -4.11 15.12 -4.54
C ALA A 101 -4.18 13.81 -3.73
N VAL A 102 -4.11 13.94 -2.40
CA VAL A 102 -4.44 12.88 -1.43
C VAL A 102 -5.57 13.41 -0.55
N LEU A 103 -6.77 12.91 -0.75
CA LEU A 103 -7.97 13.34 -0.03
C LEU A 103 -8.19 12.40 1.15
N HIS A 104 -8.04 12.91 2.35
CA HIS A 104 -8.30 12.19 3.59
C HIS A 104 -9.75 12.31 4.04
N GLU A 105 -10.16 11.39 4.94
CA GLU A 105 -11.50 11.34 5.53
C GLU A 105 -12.62 11.14 4.49
N CYS A 106 -12.30 10.43 3.41
CA CYS A 106 -13.26 10.07 2.38
C CYS A 106 -13.98 8.77 2.76
N SER A 107 -15.24 8.84 3.13
CA SER A 107 -16.06 7.69 3.49
C SER A 107 -17.01 7.28 2.37
N ALA A 108 -17.63 6.09 2.50
CA ALA A 108 -18.61 5.54 1.56
C ALA A 108 -18.13 5.59 0.09
N VAL A 109 -16.84 5.37 -0.14
CA VAL A 109 -16.25 5.34 -1.49
C VAL A 109 -16.92 4.22 -2.29
N LYS A 110 -17.40 4.56 -3.47
CA LYS A 110 -18.07 3.60 -4.36
C LYS A 110 -17.69 3.86 -5.82
N PRO A 111 -17.04 2.90 -6.49
CA PRO A 111 -16.81 2.96 -7.92
C PRO A 111 -18.10 2.64 -8.70
N HIS A 112 -18.26 3.26 -9.87
CA HIS A 112 -19.39 3.12 -10.76
C HIS A 112 -18.93 3.00 -12.21
N ASP A 113 -19.73 2.35 -13.02
CA ASP A 113 -19.61 2.25 -14.49
C ASP A 113 -18.22 1.80 -14.96
N LEU A 114 -17.60 0.84 -14.20
CA LEU A 114 -16.23 0.37 -14.41
C LEU A 114 -16.01 -0.36 -15.75
N ASP A 115 -17.09 -0.80 -16.40
CA ASP A 115 -17.10 -1.48 -17.70
C ASP A 115 -17.47 -0.54 -18.85
N SER A 116 -17.49 0.78 -18.61
CA SER A 116 -17.79 1.82 -19.59
C SER A 116 -16.60 2.70 -19.92
N ASP A 117 -16.74 3.57 -20.90
CA ASP A 117 -15.74 4.59 -21.27
C ASP A 117 -15.76 5.82 -20.32
N ALA A 118 -16.62 5.83 -19.31
CA ALA A 118 -16.80 6.95 -18.39
C ALA A 118 -16.96 6.49 -16.92
N PRO A 119 -15.99 5.75 -16.38
CA PRO A 119 -16.03 5.34 -14.98
C PRO A 119 -15.93 6.55 -14.06
N TYR A 120 -16.56 6.45 -12.89
CA TYR A 120 -16.47 7.48 -11.86
C TYR A 120 -16.51 6.88 -10.45
N VAL A 121 -16.10 7.68 -9.49
CA VAL A 121 -16.15 7.32 -8.07
C VAL A 121 -16.96 8.35 -7.30
N THR A 122 -17.88 7.90 -6.45
CA THR A 122 -18.54 8.75 -5.48
C THR A 122 -17.98 8.48 -4.08
N TYR A 123 -17.94 9.50 -3.25
CA TYR A 123 -17.50 9.40 -1.87
C TYR A 123 -18.18 10.48 -1.02
N ILE A 124 -18.13 10.35 0.31
CA ILE A 124 -18.61 11.36 1.24
C ILE A 124 -17.40 12.03 1.90
N LYS A 125 -17.34 13.35 1.80
CA LYS A 125 -16.40 14.19 2.50
C LYS A 125 -17.12 15.40 3.12
N ASP A 126 -16.85 15.70 4.38
CA ASP A 126 -17.48 16.78 5.13
C ASP A 126 -19.02 16.74 5.08
N GLY A 127 -19.58 15.53 5.12
CA GLY A 127 -21.01 15.28 5.07
C GLY A 127 -21.68 15.47 3.69
N LYS A 128 -20.90 15.76 2.65
CA LYS A 128 -21.38 15.94 1.28
C LYS A 128 -20.96 14.77 0.39
N VAL A 129 -21.85 14.43 -0.53
CA VAL A 129 -21.52 13.47 -1.60
C VAL A 129 -20.76 14.21 -2.69
N GLU A 130 -19.57 13.72 -2.96
CA GLU A 130 -18.68 14.22 -4.01
C GLU A 130 -18.51 13.17 -5.10
N ARG A 131 -18.11 13.60 -6.29
CA ARG A 131 -17.87 12.74 -7.45
C ARG A 131 -16.54 13.09 -8.13
N ILE A 132 -15.84 12.07 -8.57
CA ILE A 132 -14.65 12.17 -9.42
C ILE A 132 -14.90 11.33 -10.66
N ASP A 133 -14.88 11.97 -11.83
CA ASP A 133 -14.83 11.30 -13.13
C ASP A 133 -13.37 10.94 -13.42
N CYS A 134 -13.12 9.75 -13.95
CA CYS A 134 -11.76 9.24 -14.17
C CYS A 134 -11.75 8.25 -15.35
N ASP A 135 -10.58 8.00 -15.91
CA ASP A 135 -10.39 6.98 -16.94
C ASP A 135 -10.23 5.58 -16.32
N PHE A 136 -9.63 5.50 -15.13
CA PHE A 136 -9.35 4.25 -14.43
C PHE A 136 -9.55 4.38 -12.92
N VAL A 137 -9.96 3.28 -12.29
CA VAL A 137 -10.02 3.15 -10.84
C VAL A 137 -9.06 2.05 -10.38
N ALA A 138 -8.11 2.38 -9.53
CA ALA A 138 -7.19 1.43 -8.90
C ALA A 138 -7.65 1.10 -7.48
N GLY A 139 -8.12 -0.11 -7.25
CA GLY A 139 -8.51 -0.60 -5.93
C GLY A 139 -7.30 -0.98 -5.09
N CYS A 140 -6.82 -0.05 -4.26
CA CYS A 140 -5.72 -0.25 -3.31
C CYS A 140 -6.23 -0.27 -1.85
N ASP A 141 -7.46 -0.69 -1.63
CA ASP A 141 -8.27 -0.55 -0.43
C ASP A 141 -8.26 -1.79 0.49
N GLY A 142 -7.41 -2.78 0.17
CA GLY A 142 -7.19 -3.97 0.97
C GLY A 142 -8.36 -4.96 0.94
N PHE A 143 -8.29 -5.94 1.84
CA PHE A 143 -9.22 -7.07 1.84
C PHE A 143 -10.70 -6.66 2.05
N HIS A 144 -10.94 -5.67 2.88
CA HIS A 144 -12.29 -5.19 3.23
C HIS A 144 -12.72 -3.96 2.42
N GLY A 145 -11.95 -3.58 1.41
CA GLY A 145 -12.25 -2.41 0.60
C GLY A 145 -13.45 -2.59 -0.34
N PRO A 146 -14.08 -1.50 -0.79
CA PRO A 146 -15.24 -1.53 -1.68
C PRO A 146 -14.90 -1.98 -3.09
N SER A 147 -13.66 -1.84 -3.55
CA SER A 147 -13.30 -2.14 -4.95
C SER A 147 -13.51 -3.61 -5.29
N ARG A 148 -13.18 -4.55 -4.39
CA ARG A 148 -13.45 -5.97 -4.59
C ARG A 148 -14.95 -6.26 -4.74
N GLN A 149 -15.77 -5.55 -3.99
CA GLN A 149 -17.23 -5.69 -4.03
C GLN A 149 -17.82 -5.20 -5.36
N ALA A 150 -17.15 -4.27 -6.05
CA ALA A 150 -17.56 -3.76 -7.35
C ALA A 150 -17.30 -4.73 -8.51
N ILE A 151 -16.47 -5.77 -8.30
CA ILE A 151 -16.25 -6.81 -9.31
C ILE A 151 -17.52 -7.66 -9.43
N PRO A 152 -18.12 -7.81 -10.64
CA PRO A 152 -19.33 -8.60 -10.83
C PRO A 152 -19.18 -10.05 -10.37
N LEU A 153 -20.22 -10.59 -9.73
CA LEU A 153 -20.23 -12.00 -9.26
C LEU A 153 -20.07 -13.03 -10.38
N THR A 154 -20.35 -12.64 -11.62
CA THR A 154 -20.17 -13.48 -12.81
C THR A 154 -18.70 -13.81 -13.10
N VAL A 155 -17.78 -12.93 -12.67
CA VAL A 155 -16.33 -13.09 -12.89
C VAL A 155 -15.56 -13.23 -11.58
N ARG A 156 -16.12 -12.80 -10.46
CA ARG A 156 -15.49 -12.89 -9.15
C ARG A 156 -15.67 -14.30 -8.56
N ARG A 157 -14.56 -14.94 -8.19
CA ARG A 157 -14.56 -16.17 -7.40
C ARG A 157 -13.80 -15.91 -6.11
N GLU A 158 -14.41 -16.24 -4.99
CA GLU A 158 -13.83 -16.04 -3.66
C GLU A 158 -13.70 -17.38 -2.95
N TYR A 159 -12.57 -17.54 -2.26
CA TYR A 159 -12.36 -18.61 -1.30
C TYR A 159 -11.83 -17.97 -0.01
N GLU A 160 -12.50 -18.22 1.09
CA GLU A 160 -12.10 -17.76 2.41
C GLU A 160 -12.03 -18.94 3.38
N LYS A 161 -10.93 -19.00 4.14
CA LYS A 161 -10.75 -19.96 5.21
C LYS A 161 -10.28 -19.23 6.46
N VAL A 162 -11.11 -19.28 7.49
CA VAL A 162 -10.76 -18.75 8.81
C VAL A 162 -9.91 -19.78 9.55
N TYR A 163 -8.71 -19.36 9.99
CA TYR A 163 -7.84 -20.17 10.82
C TYR A 163 -8.06 -19.86 12.30
N PRO A 164 -8.04 -20.86 13.21
CA PRO A 164 -8.26 -20.67 14.64
C PRO A 164 -7.01 -20.17 15.38
N PHE A 165 -6.19 -19.33 14.76
CA PHE A 165 -5.01 -18.72 15.37
C PHE A 165 -4.75 -17.34 14.80
N GLY A 166 -3.94 -16.55 15.50
CA GLY A 166 -3.46 -15.23 15.07
C GLY A 166 -1.94 -15.17 15.08
N TRP A 167 -1.40 -14.16 14.40
CA TRP A 167 0.00 -13.83 14.43
C TRP A 167 0.25 -12.73 15.47
N LEU A 168 1.23 -12.92 16.32
CA LEU A 168 1.71 -11.91 17.25
C LEU A 168 3.00 -11.31 16.70
N GLY A 169 2.99 -9.99 16.50
CA GLY A 169 4.20 -9.20 16.23
C GLY A 169 4.63 -8.47 17.50
N ILE A 170 5.89 -8.59 17.86
CA ILE A 170 6.52 -7.97 19.02
C ILE A 170 7.62 -7.01 18.52
#